data_898c542711bed48d425a4695812b36d0
#
_entry.id   898c542711bed48d425a4695812b36d0
#
_cell.length_a   1.000
_cell.length_b   1.000
_cell.length_c   1.000
_cell.angle_alpha   90.00
_cell.angle_beta   90.00
_cell.angle_gamma   90.00
#
_symmetry.space_group_name_H-M   'P 1'
#
loop_
_entity.id
_entity.type
_entity.pdbx_description
1 polymer ?
#
loop_
_entity_poly.entity_id
_entity_poly.type
_entity_poly.pdbx_seq_one_letter_code
_entity_poly.pdbx_strand_id
1 'polypeptide(L)'
;MLIYNVTINIDKSVHNEWLLWMRDKHLPDMLATGKFTHAKMVKVLVEEDMGGVTYSIQYTTKDRQTLELYYKEDAERLRGDAQKLFPNKFVAFRTELEVISQQIP
;
A
#
# COMPACT_ATOMS: atom_id res chain seq x y z
N MET A 1 10.61 2.99 -14.25
CA MET A 1 9.57 2.30 -13.46
C MET A 1 9.81 2.55 -11.98
N LEU A 2 8.77 2.96 -11.29
CA LEU A 2 8.83 3.27 -9.86
C LEU A 2 7.90 2.32 -9.09
N ILE A 3 8.22 2.13 -7.81
CA ILE A 3 7.34 1.43 -6.89
C ILE A 3 6.96 2.41 -5.77
N TYR A 4 5.67 2.61 -5.60
CA TYR A 4 5.12 3.32 -4.45
C TYR A 4 4.88 2.28 -3.36
N ASN A 5 5.70 2.32 -2.33
CA ASN A 5 5.66 1.34 -1.24
C ASN A 5 5.01 1.95 -0.01
N VAL A 6 4.03 1.23 0.54
CA VAL A 6 3.37 1.61 1.79
C VAL A 6 3.66 0.52 2.82
N THR A 7 4.38 0.85 3.87
CA THR A 7 4.63 -0.06 4.99
C THR A 7 3.62 0.25 6.08
N ILE A 8 2.80 -0.73 6.43
CA ILE A 8 1.70 -0.56 7.39
C ILE A 8 1.87 -1.54 8.53
N ASN A 9 1.80 -1.03 9.77
CA ASN A 9 1.58 -1.86 10.95
C ASN A 9 0.10 -1.74 11.32
N ILE A 10 -0.63 -2.84 11.27
CA ILE A 10 -2.06 -2.90 11.57
C ILE A 10 -2.30 -3.53 12.93
N ASP A 11 -3.19 -2.94 13.71
CA ASP A 11 -3.58 -3.46 15.02
C ASP A 11 -4.23 -4.84 14.86
N LYS A 12 -3.89 -5.78 15.76
CA LYS A 12 -4.40 -7.14 15.72
C LYS A 12 -5.92 -7.22 15.82
N SER A 13 -6.54 -6.29 16.53
CA SER A 13 -7.99 -6.29 16.74
C SER A 13 -8.79 -6.16 15.44
N VAL A 14 -8.21 -5.57 14.40
CA VAL A 14 -8.88 -5.37 13.10
C VAL A 14 -8.13 -6.04 11.95
N HIS A 15 -7.13 -6.86 12.26
CA HIS A 15 -6.24 -7.43 11.25
C HIS A 15 -6.97 -8.22 10.16
N ASN A 16 -7.87 -9.12 10.55
CA ASN A 16 -8.59 -9.95 9.58
C ASN A 16 -9.52 -9.13 8.69
N GLU A 17 -10.25 -8.19 9.27
CA GLU A 17 -11.12 -7.28 8.51
C GLU A 17 -10.32 -6.44 7.54
N TRP A 18 -9.19 -5.91 8.00
CA TRP A 18 -8.31 -5.08 7.18
C TRP A 18 -7.73 -5.87 6.01
N LEU A 19 -7.30 -7.13 6.22
CA LEU A 19 -6.77 -7.98 5.14
C LEU A 19 -7.81 -8.20 4.05
N LEU A 20 -9.06 -8.51 4.43
CA LEU A 20 -10.15 -8.71 3.48
C LEU A 20 -10.44 -7.43 2.71
N TRP A 21 -10.51 -6.30 3.42
CA TRP A 21 -10.75 -5.01 2.79
C TRP A 21 -9.63 -4.62 1.82
N MET A 22 -8.38 -4.83 2.21
CA MET A 22 -7.24 -4.56 1.33
C MET A 22 -7.33 -5.37 0.04
N ARG A 23 -7.54 -6.69 0.17
CA ARG A 23 -7.60 -7.59 -0.98
C ARG A 23 -8.80 -7.32 -1.87
N ASP A 24 -9.97 -7.13 -1.28
CA ASP A 24 -11.23 -7.14 -2.03
C ASP A 24 -11.68 -5.73 -2.46
N LYS A 25 -11.18 -4.68 -1.82
CA LYS A 25 -11.60 -3.31 -2.09
C LYS A 25 -10.44 -2.37 -2.41
N HIS A 26 -9.48 -2.23 -1.49
CA HIS A 26 -8.47 -1.16 -1.61
C HIS A 26 -7.47 -1.41 -2.73
N LEU A 27 -6.91 -2.61 -2.85
CA LEU A 27 -5.98 -2.91 -3.94
C LEU A 27 -6.66 -2.78 -5.31
N PRO A 28 -7.88 -3.32 -5.51
CA PRO A 28 -8.61 -3.06 -6.75
C PRO A 28 -8.87 -1.57 -7.01
N ASP A 29 -9.22 -0.79 -5.99
CA ASP A 29 -9.45 0.65 -6.15
C ASP A 29 -8.18 1.38 -6.59
N MET A 30 -7.04 1.01 -6.04
CA MET A 30 -5.76 1.58 -6.43
C MET A 30 -5.46 1.30 -7.89
N LEU A 31 -5.67 0.07 -8.35
CA LEU A 31 -5.46 -0.31 -9.74
C LEU A 31 -6.47 0.38 -10.67
N ALA A 32 -7.69 0.59 -10.21
CA ALA A 32 -8.74 1.26 -11.00
C ALA A 32 -8.42 2.71 -11.32
N THR A 33 -7.48 3.34 -10.61
CA THR A 33 -7.04 4.70 -10.93
C THR A 33 -6.36 4.80 -12.29
N GLY A 34 -5.85 3.66 -12.81
CA GLY A 34 -5.07 3.62 -14.03
C GLY A 34 -3.63 4.10 -13.88
N LYS A 35 -3.20 4.46 -12.67
CA LYS A 35 -1.85 4.96 -12.40
C LYS A 35 -0.86 3.85 -12.07
N PHE A 36 -1.35 2.67 -11.70
CA PHE A 36 -0.49 1.54 -11.30
C PHE A 36 -0.78 0.32 -12.18
N THR A 37 0.28 -0.39 -12.55
CA THR A 37 0.18 -1.60 -13.37
C THR A 37 0.08 -2.87 -12.53
N HIS A 38 0.61 -2.84 -11.31
CA HIS A 38 0.65 -3.99 -10.41
C HIS A 38 0.48 -3.52 -8.97
N ALA A 39 -0.10 -4.39 -8.15
CA ALA A 39 -0.16 -4.22 -6.71
C ALA A 39 0.21 -5.55 -6.05
N LYS A 40 1.13 -5.50 -5.09
CA LYS A 40 1.57 -6.69 -4.36
C LYS A 40 1.60 -6.36 -2.88
N MET A 41 0.97 -7.20 -2.07
CA MET A 41 0.99 -7.07 -0.62
C MET A 41 1.76 -8.25 -0.03
N VAL A 42 2.80 -7.95 0.75
CA VAL A 42 3.64 -8.94 1.40
C VAL A 42 3.70 -8.69 2.89
N LYS A 43 3.76 -9.77 3.67
CA LYS A 43 3.90 -9.68 5.12
C LYS A 43 5.37 -9.56 5.48
N VAL A 44 5.69 -8.62 6.35
CA VAL A 44 7.05 -8.48 6.87
C VAL A 44 7.22 -9.50 8.01
N LEU A 45 8.20 -10.40 7.87
CA LEU A 45 8.42 -11.48 8.83
C LEU A 45 9.41 -11.04 9.91
N VAL A 46 8.91 -10.27 10.87
CA VAL A 46 9.66 -9.79 12.02
C VAL A 46 8.83 -9.98 13.28
N GLU A 47 9.50 -10.07 14.42
CA GLU A 47 8.81 -10.00 15.72
C GLU A 47 8.49 -8.54 16.01
N GLU A 48 7.24 -8.27 16.36
CA GLU A 48 6.77 -6.93 16.67
C GLU A 48 6.69 -6.74 18.17
N ASP A 49 7.65 -6.02 18.74
CA ASP A 49 7.68 -5.72 20.17
C ASP A 49 6.50 -4.85 20.60
N MET A 50 6.01 -4.01 19.68
CA MET A 50 4.91 -3.08 19.94
C MET A 50 3.54 -3.68 19.61
N GLY A 51 3.50 -4.93 19.21
CA GLY A 51 2.27 -5.58 18.74
C GLY A 51 1.94 -5.23 17.29
N GLY A 52 0.77 -5.71 16.83
CA GLY A 52 0.36 -5.49 15.45
C GLY A 52 1.02 -6.45 14.47
N VAL A 53 0.69 -6.26 13.19
CA VAL A 53 1.27 -7.04 12.09
C VAL A 53 1.72 -6.07 11.00
N THR A 54 2.92 -6.28 10.45
CA THR A 54 3.49 -5.36 9.46
C THR A 54 3.43 -5.94 8.07
N TYR A 55 3.00 -5.10 7.13
CA TYR A 55 2.90 -5.42 5.70
C TYR A 55 3.62 -4.37 4.87
N SER A 56 4.16 -4.80 3.73
CA SER A 56 4.65 -3.92 2.67
C SER A 56 3.71 -4.06 1.49
N ILE A 57 3.11 -2.95 1.06
CA ILE A 57 2.23 -2.94 -0.10
C ILE A 57 2.93 -2.15 -1.19
N GLN A 58 3.18 -2.79 -2.33
CA GLN A 58 3.98 -2.25 -3.41
C GLN A 58 3.13 -2.04 -4.65
N TYR A 59 3.03 -0.78 -5.09
CA TYR A 59 2.28 -0.41 -6.29
C TYR A 59 3.28 0.02 -7.35
N THR A 60 3.29 -0.68 -8.48
CA THR A 60 4.21 -0.37 -9.59
C THR A 60 3.58 0.65 -10.52
N THR A 61 4.32 1.68 -10.85
CA THR A 61 3.91 2.72 -11.81
C THR A 61 5.00 2.94 -12.85
N LYS A 62 4.60 3.40 -14.03
CA LYS A 62 5.53 3.50 -15.17
C LYS A 62 6.58 4.61 -15.01
N ASP A 63 6.24 5.75 -14.40
CA ASP A 63 7.14 6.89 -14.30
C ASP A 63 6.73 7.88 -13.20
N ARG A 64 7.60 8.86 -12.97
CA ARG A 64 7.39 9.94 -12.00
C ARG A 64 6.13 10.75 -12.28
N GLN A 65 5.89 11.09 -13.51
CA GLN A 65 4.73 11.90 -13.90
C GLN A 65 3.43 11.22 -13.52
N THR A 66 3.32 9.92 -13.77
CA THR A 66 2.13 9.13 -13.42
C THR A 66 1.93 9.06 -11.90
N LEU A 67 3.02 8.88 -11.14
CA LEU A 67 2.95 8.87 -9.68
C LEU A 67 2.49 10.22 -9.13
N GLU A 68 2.98 11.33 -9.68
CA GLU A 68 2.55 12.66 -9.28
C GLU A 68 1.07 12.89 -9.56
N LEU A 69 0.55 12.36 -10.68
CA LEU A 69 -0.88 12.40 -10.97
C LEU A 69 -1.70 11.64 -9.92
N TYR A 70 -1.21 10.47 -9.47
CA TYR A 70 -1.85 9.74 -8.39
C TYR A 70 -1.93 10.60 -7.12
N TYR A 71 -0.84 11.25 -6.73
CA TYR A 71 -0.84 12.13 -5.55
C TYR A 71 -1.86 13.26 -5.68
N LYS A 72 -1.95 13.84 -6.85
CA LYS A 72 -2.83 14.98 -7.11
C LYS A 72 -4.30 14.57 -7.17
N GLU A 73 -4.61 13.45 -7.82
CA GLU A 73 -5.99 13.10 -8.18
C GLU A 73 -6.65 12.09 -7.25
N ASP A 74 -5.86 11.19 -6.64
CA ASP A 74 -6.42 9.99 -6.01
C ASP A 74 -5.99 9.78 -4.55
N ALA A 75 -4.79 10.20 -4.16
CA ALA A 75 -4.18 9.78 -2.89
C ALA A 75 -5.02 10.18 -1.67
N GLU A 76 -5.52 11.41 -1.63
CA GLU A 76 -6.28 11.91 -0.48
C GLU A 76 -7.55 11.07 -0.27
N ARG A 77 -8.27 10.81 -1.34
CA ARG A 77 -9.50 10.00 -1.31
C ARG A 77 -9.24 8.59 -0.83
N LEU A 78 -8.24 7.93 -1.43
CA LEU A 78 -7.94 6.53 -1.12
C LEU A 78 -7.33 6.34 0.28
N ARG A 79 -6.48 7.26 0.73
CA ARG A 79 -5.99 7.27 2.11
C ARG A 79 -7.12 7.52 3.10
N GLY A 80 -8.05 8.39 2.74
CA GLY A 80 -9.23 8.72 3.56
C GLY A 80 -10.12 7.52 3.80
N ASP A 81 -10.25 6.62 2.82
CA ASP A 81 -11.07 5.41 2.96
C ASP A 81 -10.53 4.52 4.10
N ALA A 82 -9.22 4.32 4.17
CA ALA A 82 -8.59 3.54 5.24
C ALA A 82 -8.77 4.21 6.61
N GLN A 83 -8.60 5.51 6.66
CA GLN A 83 -8.76 6.29 7.89
C GLN A 83 -10.17 6.20 8.46
N LYS A 84 -11.18 6.21 7.61
CA LYS A 84 -12.58 6.12 8.02
C LYS A 84 -12.94 4.75 8.58
N LEU A 85 -12.40 3.69 7.96
CA LEU A 85 -12.74 2.32 8.35
C LEU A 85 -11.95 1.82 9.55
N PHE A 86 -10.69 2.26 9.68
CA PHE A 86 -9.78 1.77 10.71
C PHE A 86 -9.12 2.93 11.47
N PRO A 87 -9.93 3.84 12.08
CA PRO A 87 -9.38 5.01 12.76
C PRO A 87 -8.50 4.59 13.94
N ASN A 88 -7.29 5.15 14.01
CA ASN A 88 -6.31 4.89 15.07
C ASN A 88 -5.87 3.43 15.20
N LYS A 89 -6.05 2.62 14.13
CA LYS A 89 -5.73 1.19 14.16
C LYS A 89 -4.51 0.84 13.32
N PHE A 90 -3.87 1.81 12.68
CA PHE A 90 -2.67 1.54 11.89
C PHE A 90 -1.71 2.72 11.88
N VAL A 91 -0.44 2.40 11.59
CA VAL A 91 0.61 3.37 11.31
C VAL A 91 1.16 3.04 9.94
N ALA A 92 1.34 4.05 9.10
CA ALA A 92 1.82 3.85 7.72
C ALA A 92 3.01 4.75 7.41
N PHE A 93 3.99 4.18 6.71
CA PHE A 93 5.13 4.92 6.14
C PHE A 93 5.12 4.69 4.63
N ARG A 94 5.42 5.75 3.88
CA ARG A 94 5.42 5.70 2.43
C ARG A 94 6.82 5.96 1.90
N THR A 95 7.24 5.13 0.95
CA THR A 95 8.57 5.19 0.34
C THR A 95 8.42 5.08 -1.16
N GLU A 96 9.18 5.87 -1.90
CA GLU A 96 9.26 5.75 -3.35
C GLU A 96 10.52 5.02 -3.72
N LEU A 97 10.42 3.98 -4.55
CA LEU A 97 11.52 3.13 -4.95
C LEU A 97 11.68 3.19 -6.47
N GLU A 98 12.90 3.35 -6.94
CA GLU A 98 13.20 3.28 -8.37
C GLU A 98 13.71 1.89 -8.72
N VAL A 99 13.11 1.26 -9.73
CA VAL A 99 13.58 -0.04 -10.21
C VAL A 99 14.85 0.17 -11.03
N ILE A 100 15.95 -0.35 -10.55
CA ILE A 100 17.25 -0.22 -11.21
C ILE A 100 17.49 -1.41 -12.13
N SER A 101 17.15 -2.61 -11.68
CA SER A 101 17.34 -3.83 -12.46
C SER A 101 16.33 -4.87 -12.04
N GLN A 102 15.81 -5.60 -13.00
CA GLN A 102 14.93 -6.73 -12.76
C GLN A 102 15.35 -7.85 -13.68
N GLN A 103 15.71 -9.00 -13.12
CA GLN A 103 16.28 -10.10 -13.86
C GLN A 103 15.55 -11.39 -13.54
N ILE A 104 15.51 -12.29 -14.53
CA ILE A 104 15.02 -13.66 -14.37
C ILE A 104 16.10 -14.61 -14.86
N PRO A 105 16.19 -15.88 -14.32
CA PRO A 105 17.19 -16.84 -14.78
C PRO A 105 16.97 -17.26 -16.23
#